data_0e017d98ab93c7e65fcefbda6e276045
#
_entry.id   0e017d98ab93c7e65fcefbda6e276045
#
_cell.length_a   1.000
_cell.length_b   1.000
_cell.length_c   1.000
_cell.angle_alpha   90.00
_cell.angle_beta   90.00
_cell.angle_gamma   90.00
#
_symmetry.space_group_name_H-M   'P 1'
#
loop_
_entity.id
_entity.type
_entity.pdbx_description
1 polymer ?
#
loop_
_entity_poly.entity_id
_entity_poly.type
_entity_poly.pdbx_seq_one_letter_code
_entity_poly.pdbx_strand_id
1 'polypeptide(L)'
;ESDPKILVIADVSDGIFAAKKKIKDKNLNLIAIKGDLNQIPFRQKVFDIIYSWGVIHHTPDPKFTFENISKFCKLNGKLGIYIYKQNPEYRYNNMHVRLLAILRQYLIIQPLRFISQFLSEKNVIRLFKPIRFIENFFNYGVVGCHTNFSDNKFEKNHYFRVVIDRFKTKYASE
;
A
#
# COMPACT_ATOMS: atom_id res chain seq x y z
N GLU A 1 -6.69 -27.19 1.05
CA GLU A 1 -6.78 -25.91 0.31
C GLU A 1 -6.72 -26.24 -1.17
N SER A 2 -7.77 -25.93 -1.91
CA SER A 2 -7.79 -26.14 -3.36
C SER A 2 -7.21 -24.90 -4.04
N ASP A 3 -6.33 -25.11 -5.02
CA ASP A 3 -5.84 -24.04 -5.87
C ASP A 3 -6.99 -23.30 -6.55
N PRO A 4 -6.91 -21.97 -6.71
CA PRO A 4 -7.96 -21.20 -7.37
C PRO A 4 -8.06 -21.64 -8.84
N LYS A 5 -9.27 -21.91 -9.34
CA LYS A 5 -9.51 -22.23 -10.75
C LYS A 5 -9.21 -21.03 -11.65
N ILE A 6 -9.53 -19.83 -11.18
CA ILE A 6 -9.31 -18.55 -11.86
C ILE A 6 -8.82 -17.56 -10.82
N LEU A 7 -7.71 -16.88 -11.11
CA LEU A 7 -7.20 -15.77 -10.34
C LEU A 7 -7.40 -14.47 -11.12
N VAL A 8 -8.16 -13.54 -10.54
CA VAL A 8 -8.33 -12.19 -11.10
C VAL A 8 -7.51 -11.22 -10.25
N ILE A 9 -6.62 -10.47 -10.89
CA ILE A 9 -5.89 -9.39 -10.24
C ILE A 9 -6.27 -8.06 -10.89
N ALA A 10 -6.50 -7.03 -10.06
CA ALA A 10 -6.86 -5.70 -10.52
C ALA A 10 -5.99 -4.64 -9.82
N ASP A 11 -5.52 -3.67 -10.58
CA ASP A 11 -4.73 -2.53 -10.06
C ASP A 11 -4.86 -1.35 -11.02
N VAL A 12 -4.85 -0.14 -10.48
CA VAL A 12 -4.88 1.11 -11.27
C VAL A 12 -3.51 1.42 -11.91
N SER A 13 -2.43 0.90 -11.33
CA SER A 13 -1.06 1.17 -11.74
C SER A 13 -0.51 0.16 -12.76
N ASP A 14 0.62 0.51 -13.37
CA ASP A 14 1.36 -0.40 -14.26
C ASP A 14 2.01 -1.58 -13.52
N GLY A 15 1.99 -1.58 -12.19
CA GLY A 15 2.41 -2.70 -11.36
C GLY A 15 1.70 -4.02 -11.69
N ILE A 16 0.47 -3.94 -12.22
CA ILE A 16 -0.31 -5.08 -12.68
C ILE A 16 0.43 -5.93 -13.73
N PHE A 17 1.19 -5.31 -14.62
CA PHE A 17 1.94 -6.04 -15.66
C PHE A 17 3.13 -6.81 -15.07
N ALA A 18 3.79 -6.24 -14.05
CA ALA A 18 4.86 -6.92 -13.33
C ALA A 18 4.31 -8.10 -12.49
N ALA A 19 3.15 -7.92 -11.87
CA ALA A 19 2.45 -8.98 -11.14
C ALA A 19 2.05 -10.12 -12.09
N LYS A 20 1.45 -9.79 -13.23
CA LYS A 20 1.09 -10.76 -14.27
C LYS A 20 2.28 -11.61 -14.72
N LYS A 21 3.44 -10.99 -14.95
CA LYS A 21 4.66 -11.69 -15.35
C LYS A 21 5.13 -12.67 -14.29
N LYS A 22 5.09 -12.30 -13.01
CA LYS A 22 5.53 -13.16 -11.89
C LYS A 22 4.62 -14.36 -11.65
N ILE A 23 3.31 -14.21 -11.93
CA ILE A 23 2.31 -15.24 -11.65
C ILE A 23 2.18 -16.21 -12.83
N LYS A 24 2.53 -15.79 -14.04
CA LYS A 24 2.38 -16.59 -15.27
C LYS A 24 3.07 -17.97 -15.21
N ASP A 25 4.13 -18.08 -14.40
CA ASP A 25 4.91 -19.31 -14.25
C ASP A 25 4.23 -20.38 -13.34
N LYS A 26 3.03 -20.09 -12.81
CA LYS A 26 2.35 -20.96 -11.81
C LYS A 26 1.19 -21.78 -12.34
N ASN A 27 1.05 -22.00 -13.64
CA ASN A 27 -0.07 -22.74 -14.27
C ASN A 27 -1.48 -22.30 -13.80
N LEU A 28 -1.64 -21.04 -13.37
CA LEU A 28 -2.91 -20.48 -12.93
C LEU A 28 -3.62 -19.80 -14.10
N ASN A 29 -4.93 -19.99 -14.21
CA ASN A 29 -5.76 -19.22 -15.15
C ASN A 29 -5.89 -17.77 -14.61
N LEU A 30 -4.98 -16.88 -15.06
CA LEU A 30 -4.80 -15.53 -14.56
C LEU A 30 -5.43 -14.52 -15.49
N ILE A 31 -6.35 -13.72 -14.94
CA ILE A 31 -6.91 -12.52 -15.58
C ILE A 31 -6.32 -11.30 -14.86
N ALA A 32 -5.64 -10.43 -15.61
CA ALA A 32 -5.07 -9.19 -15.08
C ALA A 32 -5.79 -7.98 -15.69
N ILE A 33 -6.32 -7.11 -14.85
CA ILE A 33 -7.11 -5.94 -15.25
C ILE A 33 -6.45 -4.69 -14.71
N LYS A 34 -6.06 -3.78 -15.62
CA LYS A 34 -5.64 -2.43 -15.22
C LYS A 34 -6.86 -1.53 -15.21
N GLY A 35 -7.22 -1.00 -14.05
CA GLY A 35 -8.37 -0.11 -13.93
C GLY A 35 -8.67 0.28 -12.49
N ASP A 36 -9.56 1.27 -12.35
CA ASP A 36 -10.08 1.68 -11.05
C ASP A 36 -11.08 0.63 -10.54
N LEU A 37 -10.88 0.14 -9.32
CA LEU A 37 -11.74 -0.85 -8.66
C LEU A 37 -13.21 -0.42 -8.61
N ASN A 38 -13.47 0.88 -8.58
CA ASN A 38 -14.82 1.44 -8.55
C ASN A 38 -15.51 1.48 -9.92
N GLN A 39 -14.74 1.27 -11.00
CA GLN A 39 -15.24 1.36 -12.38
C GLN A 39 -15.18 0.03 -13.13
N ILE A 40 -14.54 -1.01 -12.59
CA ILE A 40 -14.46 -2.31 -13.23
C ILE A 40 -15.86 -2.96 -13.23
N PRO A 41 -16.41 -3.32 -14.40
CA PRO A 41 -17.78 -3.82 -14.53
C PRO A 41 -17.87 -5.31 -14.22
N PHE A 42 -17.50 -5.73 -13.02
CA PHE A 42 -17.73 -7.09 -12.58
C PHE A 42 -19.23 -7.36 -12.32
N ARG A 43 -19.65 -8.58 -12.60
CA ARG A 43 -20.96 -9.05 -12.13
C ARG A 43 -20.94 -9.17 -10.60
N GLN A 44 -22.08 -8.86 -9.98
CA GLN A 44 -22.25 -9.08 -8.55
C GLN A 44 -22.18 -10.57 -8.21
N LYS A 45 -21.72 -10.88 -7.01
CA LYS A 45 -21.68 -12.23 -6.43
C LYS A 45 -20.93 -13.25 -7.30
N VAL A 46 -19.82 -12.84 -7.91
CA VAL A 46 -19.04 -13.68 -8.83
C VAL A 46 -17.83 -14.34 -8.18
N PHE A 47 -17.24 -13.70 -7.16
CA PHE A 47 -16.02 -14.17 -6.53
C PHE A 47 -16.29 -14.97 -5.25
N ASP A 48 -15.63 -16.12 -5.12
CA ASP A 48 -15.65 -16.93 -3.90
C ASP A 48 -14.79 -16.29 -2.79
N ILE A 49 -13.67 -15.67 -3.19
CA ILE A 49 -12.75 -14.99 -2.28
C ILE A 49 -12.34 -13.66 -2.93
N ILE A 50 -12.43 -12.58 -2.18
CA ILE A 50 -11.84 -11.28 -2.52
C ILE A 50 -10.81 -10.94 -1.46
N TYR A 51 -9.65 -10.48 -1.91
CA TYR A 51 -8.56 -10.09 -1.02
C TYR A 51 -8.00 -8.73 -1.41
N SER A 52 -8.02 -7.79 -0.47
CA SER A 52 -7.47 -6.43 -0.64
C SER A 52 -6.52 -6.08 0.49
N TRP A 53 -5.25 -5.97 0.17
CA TRP A 53 -4.21 -5.69 1.14
C TRP A 53 -3.61 -4.30 0.92
N GLY A 54 -3.90 -3.36 1.83
CA GLY A 54 -3.30 -2.04 1.80
C GLY A 54 -3.70 -1.18 0.59
N VAL A 55 -4.88 -1.40 0.00
CA VAL A 55 -5.33 -0.71 -1.23
C VAL A 55 -6.47 0.27 -0.93
N ILE A 56 -7.51 -0.18 -0.27
CA ILE A 56 -8.78 0.56 -0.15
C ILE A 56 -8.60 1.94 0.50
N HIS A 57 -7.75 2.05 1.52
CA HIS A 57 -7.50 3.32 2.20
C HIS A 57 -6.71 4.36 1.37
N HIS A 58 -6.25 3.97 0.18
CA HIS A 58 -5.65 4.90 -0.79
C HIS A 58 -6.65 5.39 -1.86
N THR A 59 -7.89 4.92 -1.81
CA THR A 59 -8.93 5.40 -2.72
C THR A 59 -9.54 6.72 -2.22
N PRO A 60 -10.15 7.53 -3.10
CA PRO A 60 -10.78 8.79 -2.72
C PRO A 60 -11.88 8.65 -1.66
N ASP A 61 -12.64 7.56 -1.71
CA ASP A 61 -13.65 7.18 -0.74
C ASP A 61 -13.48 5.70 -0.38
N PRO A 62 -12.77 5.40 0.72
CA PRO A 62 -12.54 4.03 1.18
C PRO A 62 -13.82 3.27 1.51
N LYS A 63 -14.82 3.96 2.06
CA LYS A 63 -16.11 3.35 2.41
C LYS A 63 -16.86 2.93 1.16
N PHE A 64 -17.01 3.82 0.20
CA PHE A 64 -17.64 3.53 -1.09
C PHE A 64 -16.92 2.38 -1.82
N THR A 65 -15.59 2.42 -1.84
CA THR A 65 -14.78 1.35 -2.47
C THR A 65 -15.02 0.00 -1.79
N PHE A 66 -15.04 -0.03 -0.46
CA PHE A 66 -15.36 -1.24 0.29
C PHE A 66 -16.75 -1.79 -0.04
N GLU A 67 -17.77 -0.92 0.00
CA GLU A 67 -19.15 -1.30 -0.32
C GLU A 67 -19.27 -1.80 -1.76
N ASN A 68 -18.56 -1.19 -2.69
CA ASN A 68 -18.58 -1.58 -4.10
C ASN A 68 -17.94 -2.94 -4.32
N ILE A 69 -16.74 -3.18 -3.81
CA ILE A 69 -16.06 -4.48 -3.98
C ILE A 69 -16.78 -5.60 -3.23
N SER A 70 -17.44 -5.31 -2.10
CA SER A 70 -18.21 -6.32 -1.35
C SER A 70 -19.37 -6.91 -2.14
N LYS A 71 -19.97 -6.14 -3.06
CA LYS A 71 -21.05 -6.61 -3.94
C LYS A 71 -20.60 -7.72 -4.89
N PHE A 72 -19.31 -7.77 -5.20
CA PHE A 72 -18.77 -8.79 -6.09
C PHE A 72 -18.53 -10.12 -5.39
N CYS A 73 -18.49 -10.14 -4.05
CA CYS A 73 -18.34 -11.35 -3.26
C CYS A 73 -19.65 -12.16 -3.25
N LYS A 74 -19.57 -13.48 -3.42
CA LYS A 74 -20.71 -14.39 -3.25
C LYS A 74 -21.25 -14.35 -1.82
N LEU A 75 -22.52 -14.71 -1.60
CA LEU A 75 -23.16 -14.74 -0.28
C LEU A 75 -22.38 -15.53 0.77
N ASN A 76 -21.80 -16.67 0.35
CA ASN A 76 -20.98 -17.53 1.21
C ASN A 76 -19.48 -17.34 0.91
N GLY A 77 -19.12 -16.29 0.20
CA GLY A 77 -17.73 -15.97 -0.12
C GLY A 77 -17.00 -15.33 1.06
N LYS A 78 -15.69 -15.23 0.94
CA LYS A 78 -14.82 -14.61 1.95
C LYS A 78 -14.25 -13.30 1.43
N LEU A 79 -14.34 -12.24 2.25
CA LEU A 79 -13.76 -10.94 1.96
C LEU A 79 -12.67 -10.64 2.99
N GLY A 80 -11.41 -10.68 2.58
CA GLY A 80 -10.24 -10.34 3.38
C GLY A 80 -9.76 -8.92 3.06
N ILE A 81 -9.77 -8.03 4.07
CA ILE A 81 -9.32 -6.65 3.89
C ILE A 81 -8.28 -6.31 4.96
N TYR A 82 -7.20 -5.70 4.52
CA TYR A 82 -6.20 -5.13 5.40
C TYR A 82 -6.05 -3.63 5.14
N ILE A 83 -6.25 -2.82 6.18
CA ILE A 83 -6.16 -1.37 6.16
C ILE A 83 -5.11 -0.93 7.18
N TYR A 84 -4.23 -0.02 6.81
CA TYR A 84 -3.25 0.54 7.74
C TYR A 84 -3.93 1.51 8.72
N LYS A 85 -3.58 1.40 9.99
CA LYS A 85 -4.01 2.37 11.00
C LYS A 85 -3.21 3.65 10.82
N GLN A 86 -3.89 4.77 10.58
CA GLN A 86 -3.22 6.03 10.21
C GLN A 86 -2.69 6.85 11.40
N ASN A 87 -3.36 6.82 12.55
CA ASN A 87 -3.04 7.76 13.63
C ASN A 87 -1.90 7.28 14.52
N PRO A 88 -0.74 7.97 14.53
CA PRO A 88 0.33 7.69 15.47
C PRO A 88 -0.11 7.87 16.92
N GLU A 89 -1.16 8.66 17.17
CA GLU A 89 -1.72 8.92 18.50
C GLU A 89 -2.20 7.66 19.21
N TYR A 90 -2.72 6.68 18.48
CA TYR A 90 -3.19 5.41 19.05
C TYR A 90 -2.14 4.29 19.05
N ARG A 91 -0.96 4.54 18.49
CA ARG A 91 0.08 3.52 18.32
C ARG A 91 0.96 3.33 19.54
N TYR A 92 1.06 4.35 20.39
CA TYR A 92 1.98 4.36 21.52
C TYR A 92 1.23 4.62 22.83
N ASN A 93 1.44 3.75 23.82
CA ASN A 93 0.85 3.89 25.16
C ASN A 93 1.61 4.94 26.00
N ASN A 94 2.87 5.20 25.67
CA ASN A 94 3.70 6.17 26.38
C ASN A 94 3.50 7.58 25.83
N MET A 95 3.14 8.54 26.71
CA MET A 95 2.82 9.90 26.34
C MET A 95 3.99 10.65 25.68
N HIS A 96 5.23 10.45 26.14
CA HIS A 96 6.41 11.09 25.56
C HIS A 96 6.68 10.57 24.13
N VAL A 97 6.55 9.26 23.93
CA VAL A 97 6.72 8.63 22.60
C VAL A 97 5.61 9.10 21.64
N ARG A 98 4.39 9.24 22.17
CA ARG A 98 3.25 9.77 21.42
C ARG A 98 3.49 11.22 20.99
N LEU A 99 3.96 12.07 21.89
CA LEU A 99 4.27 13.47 21.57
C LEU A 99 5.38 13.56 20.50
N LEU A 100 6.46 12.79 20.63
CA LEU A 100 7.52 12.73 19.63
C LEU A 100 7.02 12.23 18.27
N ALA A 101 6.10 11.25 18.25
CA ALA A 101 5.50 10.76 17.02
C ALA A 101 4.63 11.83 16.34
N ILE A 102 3.88 12.62 17.11
CA ILE A 102 3.08 13.75 16.63
C ILE A 102 4.00 14.84 16.06
N LEU A 103 5.01 15.26 16.82
CA LEU A 103 5.98 16.24 16.35
C LEU A 103 6.66 15.79 15.05
N ARG A 104 7.11 14.54 14.98
CA ARG A 104 7.67 13.97 13.76
C ARG A 104 6.68 14.02 12.60
N GLN A 105 5.41 13.68 12.84
CA GLN A 105 4.38 13.68 11.81
C GLN A 105 4.20 15.07 11.20
N TYR A 106 4.09 16.10 12.04
CA TYR A 106 3.81 17.45 11.55
C TYR A 106 5.05 18.22 11.10
N LEU A 107 6.20 18.05 11.75
CA LEU A 107 7.41 18.81 11.44
C LEU A 107 8.27 18.17 10.34
N ILE A 108 8.18 16.86 10.15
CA ILE A 108 9.02 16.13 9.19
C ILE A 108 8.18 15.51 8.08
N ILE A 109 7.22 14.67 8.44
CA ILE A 109 6.51 13.84 7.45
C ILE A 109 5.60 14.70 6.55
N GLN A 110 4.81 15.61 7.12
CA GLN A 110 3.90 16.44 6.32
C GLN A 110 4.63 17.39 5.37
N PRO A 111 5.68 18.15 5.78
CA PRO A 111 6.46 18.96 4.86
C PRO A 111 7.13 18.15 3.74
N LEU A 112 7.74 16.99 4.07
CA LEU A 112 8.34 16.10 3.08
C LEU A 112 7.30 15.59 2.09
N ARG A 113 6.12 15.26 2.57
CA ARG A 113 5.00 14.83 1.75
C ARG A 113 4.55 15.93 0.78
N PHE A 114 4.37 17.15 1.29
CA PHE A 114 4.01 18.30 0.46
C PHE A 114 5.05 18.54 -0.64
N ILE A 115 6.34 18.57 -0.31
CA ILE A 115 7.42 18.73 -1.30
C ILE A 115 7.44 17.58 -2.30
N SER A 116 7.23 16.34 -1.84
CA SER A 116 7.28 15.16 -2.70
C SER A 116 6.21 15.13 -3.79
N GLN A 117 5.09 15.82 -3.59
CA GLN A 117 4.04 15.92 -4.62
C GLN A 117 4.50 16.65 -5.88
N PHE A 118 5.41 17.60 -5.75
CA PHE A 118 5.96 18.38 -6.86
C PHE A 118 7.19 17.73 -7.52
N LEU A 119 7.73 16.68 -6.91
CA LEU A 119 8.93 16.01 -7.41
C LEU A 119 8.57 14.78 -8.26
N SER A 120 9.43 14.45 -9.25
CA SER A 120 9.33 13.14 -9.91
C SER A 120 9.69 12.01 -8.95
N GLU A 121 9.21 10.79 -9.22
CA GLU A 121 9.52 9.61 -8.38
C GLU A 121 11.03 9.40 -8.19
N LYS A 122 11.82 9.61 -9.25
CA LYS A 122 13.29 9.53 -9.21
C LYS A 122 13.89 10.52 -8.20
N ASN A 123 13.35 11.75 -8.16
CA ASN A 123 13.82 12.78 -7.23
C ASN A 123 13.36 12.52 -5.80
N VAL A 124 12.15 12.00 -5.61
CA VAL A 124 11.68 11.54 -4.29
C VAL A 124 12.61 10.43 -3.76
N ILE A 125 12.94 9.45 -4.58
CA ILE A 125 13.88 8.38 -4.20
C ILE A 125 15.25 8.95 -3.82
N ARG A 126 15.76 9.96 -4.56
CA ARG A 126 17.03 10.61 -4.24
C ARG A 126 16.97 11.35 -2.90
N LEU A 127 15.87 12.04 -2.62
CA LEU A 127 15.65 12.75 -1.35
C LEU A 127 15.65 11.78 -0.15
N PHE A 128 15.08 10.59 -0.31
CA PHE A 128 14.96 9.62 0.79
C PHE A 128 16.16 8.68 0.94
N LYS A 129 17.13 8.69 0.01
CA LYS A 129 18.38 7.90 0.16
C LYS A 129 19.18 8.23 1.43
N PRO A 130 19.49 9.51 1.74
CA PRO A 130 20.21 9.85 2.98
C PRO A 130 19.37 9.56 4.22
N ILE A 131 18.04 9.76 4.16
CA ILE A 131 17.13 9.45 5.27
C ILE A 131 17.20 7.95 5.60
N ARG A 132 17.18 7.08 4.59
CA ARG A 132 17.35 5.65 4.78
C ARG A 132 18.67 5.30 5.47
N PHE A 133 19.75 5.97 5.08
CA PHE A 133 21.07 5.74 5.74
C PHE A 133 21.01 6.09 7.22
N ILE A 134 20.40 7.22 7.58
CA ILE A 134 20.21 7.65 8.96
C ILE A 134 19.30 6.67 9.73
N GLU A 135 18.20 6.22 9.12
CA GLU A 135 17.31 5.21 9.72
C GLU A 135 18.04 3.91 10.05
N ASN A 136 18.90 3.43 9.13
CA ASN A 136 19.72 2.26 9.37
C ASN A 136 20.70 2.45 10.52
N PHE A 137 21.36 3.62 10.59
CA PHE A 137 22.36 3.90 11.60
C PHE A 137 21.76 3.99 13.02
N PHE A 138 20.60 4.59 13.16
CA PHE A 138 19.92 4.77 14.46
C PHE A 138 18.91 3.68 14.78
N ASN A 139 18.73 2.69 13.91
CA ASN A 139 17.69 1.66 14.01
C ASN A 139 16.28 2.27 14.27
N TYR A 140 16.03 3.46 13.73
CA TYR A 140 14.85 4.27 13.98
C TYR A 140 14.09 4.56 12.68
N GLY A 141 12.89 3.99 12.52
CA GLY A 141 12.08 4.15 11.32
C GLY A 141 11.40 5.52 11.22
N VAL A 142 11.99 6.47 10.52
CA VAL A 142 11.37 7.77 10.21
C VAL A 142 10.17 7.56 9.28
N VAL A 143 10.28 6.68 8.31
CA VAL A 143 9.22 6.35 7.34
C VAL A 143 8.19 5.38 7.92
N GLY A 144 8.46 4.77 9.09
CA GLY A 144 7.54 3.87 9.77
C GLY A 144 7.47 2.46 9.15
N CYS A 145 8.42 2.10 8.31
CA CYS A 145 8.65 0.72 7.89
C CYS A 145 9.57 0.05 8.90
N HIS A 146 9.02 -0.88 9.68
CA HIS A 146 9.82 -1.84 10.42
C HIS A 146 10.28 -2.94 9.46
N THR A 147 11.23 -2.62 8.60
CA THR A 147 11.96 -3.65 7.88
C THR A 147 13.28 -3.85 8.62
N ASN A 148 13.58 -5.09 9.01
CA ASN A 148 14.95 -5.45 9.35
C ASN A 148 15.77 -5.18 8.10
N PHE A 149 16.54 -4.11 8.12
CA PHE A 149 17.29 -3.64 6.96
C PHE A 149 18.42 -4.61 6.64
N SER A 150 18.13 -5.63 5.88
CA SER A 150 19.17 -6.35 5.17
C SER A 150 19.52 -5.59 3.89
N ASP A 151 20.76 -5.66 3.44
CA ASP A 151 21.22 -5.06 2.19
C ASP A 151 20.64 -5.75 0.93
N ASN A 152 19.63 -6.59 1.13
CA ASN A 152 18.98 -7.33 0.07
C ASN A 152 18.28 -6.36 -0.90
N LYS A 153 18.51 -6.55 -2.18
CA LYS A 153 17.91 -5.77 -3.29
C LYS A 153 16.38 -5.71 -3.22
N PHE A 154 15.75 -6.77 -2.70
CA PHE A 154 14.29 -6.83 -2.52
C PHE A 154 13.80 -5.83 -1.46
N GLU A 155 14.43 -5.76 -0.30
CA GLU A 155 14.06 -4.85 0.79
C GLU A 155 14.33 -3.40 0.43
N LYS A 156 15.42 -3.12 -0.29
CA LYS A 156 15.70 -1.79 -0.82
C LYS A 156 14.60 -1.30 -1.77
N ASN A 157 14.15 -2.16 -2.67
CA ASN A 157 13.05 -1.83 -3.59
C ASN A 157 11.72 -1.69 -2.84
N HIS A 158 11.48 -2.49 -1.81
CA HIS A 158 10.30 -2.40 -0.97
C HIS A 158 10.26 -1.07 -0.20
N TYR A 159 11.36 -0.67 0.43
CA TYR A 159 11.47 0.62 1.10
C TYR A 159 11.07 1.78 0.19
N PHE A 160 11.64 1.86 -1.01
CA PHE A 160 11.33 2.95 -1.93
C PHE A 160 9.89 2.91 -2.47
N ARG A 161 9.29 1.73 -2.62
CA ARG A 161 7.85 1.63 -2.92
C ARG A 161 7.00 2.22 -1.81
N VAL A 162 7.27 1.85 -0.56
CA VAL A 162 6.56 2.41 0.60
C VAL A 162 6.75 3.92 0.71
N VAL A 163 7.95 4.43 0.39
CA VAL A 163 8.19 5.88 0.31
C VAL A 163 7.31 6.53 -0.76
N ILE A 164 7.26 5.98 -1.96
CA ILE A 164 6.42 6.50 -3.04
C ILE A 164 4.94 6.46 -2.63
N ASP A 165 4.44 5.34 -2.14
CA ASP A 165 3.06 5.20 -1.70
C ASP A 165 2.71 6.20 -0.60
N ARG A 166 3.58 6.37 0.38
CA ARG A 166 3.33 7.24 1.52
C ARG A 166 3.45 8.73 1.23
N PHE A 167 4.37 9.12 0.35
CA PHE A 167 4.70 10.53 0.14
C PHE A 167 4.19 11.09 -1.18
N LYS A 168 3.85 10.26 -2.15
CA LYS A 168 3.43 10.72 -3.47
C LYS A 168 1.96 10.41 -3.80
N THR A 169 1.33 9.45 -3.16
CA THR A 169 -0.10 9.19 -3.35
C THR A 169 -0.97 10.29 -2.76
N LYS A 170 -1.85 10.84 -3.58
CA LYS A 170 -2.71 12.00 -3.24
C LYS A 170 -3.64 11.72 -2.04
N TYR A 171 -4.03 10.48 -1.85
CA TYR A 171 -5.05 10.07 -0.88
C TYR A 171 -4.51 9.36 0.38
N ALA A 172 -3.21 9.17 0.50
CA ALA A 172 -2.63 8.53 1.69
C ALA A 172 -2.63 9.40 2.97
N SER A 173 -3.45 10.45 3.07
CA SER A 173 -3.35 11.50 4.09
C SER A 173 -4.54 11.72 5.00
N GLU A 174 -5.67 11.05 4.73
CA GLU A 174 -6.88 11.28 5.54
C GLU A 174 -7.20 10.17 6.53
#